data_779d4a6fbb18c278fe19e4d7c067296a
#
_entry.id   779d4a6fbb18c278fe19e4d7c067296a
#
_cell.length_a   1.000
_cell.length_b   1.000
_cell.length_c   1.000
_cell.angle_alpha   90.00
_cell.angle_beta   90.00
_cell.angle_gamma   90.00
#
_symmetry.space_group_name_H-M   'P 1'
#
loop_
_entity.id
_entity.type
_entity.pdbx_description
1 polymer ?
#
loop_
_entity_poly.entity_id
_entity_poly.type
_entity_poly.pdbx_seq_one_letter_code
_entity_poly.pdbx_strand_id
1 'polypeptide(L)'
;MVEELAGEFGFWLALATVIVESVIVVLLYRTVKDYAEVAKLSRIEAKHRFRPWVGPAGGIEFLREANGKHQYAVTIKNYGEIPASSVIGISTTRSEPPSRDIINGDGLDKFNLGPLLPYMEKRYWIFIDSATIEKAKNGGEVFAVIYFLYEFPSGGKGGYGMISQYDSKSNAFVHRDMWVDQDASMKSPIS
;
A
#
# COMPACT_ATOMS: atom_id res chain seq x y z
N MET A 1 -36.88 59.98 37.70
CA MET A 1 -36.25 58.94 38.56
C MET A 1 -36.65 57.53 38.17
N VAL A 2 -37.95 57.16 38.01
CA VAL A 2 -38.35 55.76 37.60
C VAL A 2 -38.04 55.52 36.15
N GLU A 3 -38.19 56.46 35.23
CA GLU A 3 -37.85 56.31 33.80
C GLU A 3 -36.36 56.26 33.53
N GLU A 4 -35.55 56.99 34.30
CA GLU A 4 -34.09 56.93 34.22
C GLU A 4 -33.55 55.54 34.64
N LEU A 5 -34.05 54.96 35.71
CA LEU A 5 -33.72 53.67 36.22
C LEU A 5 -34.10 52.54 35.21
N ALA A 6 -35.27 52.69 34.56
CA ALA A 6 -35.69 51.76 33.51
C ALA A 6 -34.78 51.79 32.26
N GLY A 7 -34.28 52.98 31.90
CA GLY A 7 -33.33 53.15 30.80
C GLY A 7 -31.95 52.50 31.05
N GLU A 8 -31.40 52.71 32.24
CA GLU A 8 -30.15 52.10 32.67
C GLU A 8 -30.23 50.58 32.73
N PHE A 9 -31.30 50.04 33.29
CA PHE A 9 -31.53 48.62 33.36
C PHE A 9 -31.61 48.00 31.95
N GLY A 10 -32.33 48.65 31.02
CA GLY A 10 -32.41 48.21 29.59
C GLY A 10 -31.04 48.20 28.92
N PHE A 11 -30.19 49.20 29.17
CA PHE A 11 -28.84 49.27 28.64
C PHE A 11 -27.98 48.10 29.13
N TRP A 12 -28.00 47.84 30.45
CA TRP A 12 -27.20 46.72 31.00
C TRP A 12 -27.68 45.34 30.51
N LEU A 13 -28.98 45.16 30.30
CA LEU A 13 -29.55 43.94 29.75
C LEU A 13 -29.09 43.73 28.29
N ALA A 14 -29.15 44.79 27.49
CA ALA A 14 -28.68 44.74 26.11
C ALA A 14 -27.18 44.43 26.03
N LEU A 15 -26.37 45.05 26.88
CA LEU A 15 -24.92 44.77 26.93
C LEU A 15 -24.63 43.33 27.34
N ALA A 16 -25.32 42.79 28.32
CA ALA A 16 -25.19 41.40 28.74
C ALA A 16 -25.55 40.43 27.61
N THR A 17 -26.61 40.72 26.86
CA THR A 17 -27.02 39.90 25.70
C THR A 17 -25.93 39.88 24.64
N VAL A 18 -25.36 41.02 24.27
CA VAL A 18 -24.27 41.11 23.28
C VAL A 18 -23.03 40.31 23.71
N ILE A 19 -22.70 40.39 25.01
CA ILE A 19 -21.58 39.64 25.57
C ILE A 19 -21.83 38.12 25.45
N VAL A 20 -23.02 37.65 25.85
CA VAL A 20 -23.40 36.23 25.77
C VAL A 20 -23.38 35.72 24.31
N GLU A 21 -23.98 36.50 23.41
CA GLU A 21 -23.97 36.15 21.98
C GLU A 21 -22.55 36.06 21.42
N SER A 22 -21.68 37.01 21.78
CA SER A 22 -20.27 36.98 21.35
C SER A 22 -19.53 35.74 21.86
N VAL A 23 -19.76 35.35 23.11
CA VAL A 23 -19.17 34.11 23.68
C VAL A 23 -19.69 32.89 22.96
N ILE A 24 -20.99 32.82 22.68
CA ILE A 24 -21.59 31.72 21.93
C ILE A 24 -20.97 31.62 20.53
N VAL A 25 -20.81 32.71 19.80
CA VAL A 25 -20.18 32.73 18.47
C VAL A 25 -18.75 32.21 18.53
N VAL A 26 -17.94 32.62 19.51
CA VAL A 26 -16.57 32.14 19.70
C VAL A 26 -16.54 30.66 20.01
N LEU A 27 -17.42 30.16 20.86
CA LEU A 27 -17.51 28.73 21.17
C LEU A 27 -17.95 27.93 19.97
N LEU A 28 -18.93 28.37 19.20
CA LEU A 28 -19.37 27.72 17.98
C LEU A 28 -18.24 27.65 16.94
N TYR A 29 -17.50 28.74 16.76
CA TYR A 29 -16.35 28.76 15.83
C TYR A 29 -15.29 27.73 16.23
N ARG A 30 -14.93 27.66 17.51
CA ARG A 30 -13.99 26.65 18.02
C ARG A 30 -14.50 25.22 17.76
N THR A 31 -15.76 24.99 18.13
CA THR A 31 -16.39 23.67 17.93
C THR A 31 -16.39 23.24 16.47
N VAL A 32 -16.75 24.15 15.55
CA VAL A 32 -16.71 23.84 14.10
C VAL A 32 -15.29 23.52 13.62
N LYS A 33 -14.30 24.28 14.10
CA LYS A 33 -12.89 24.01 13.77
C LYS A 33 -12.44 22.63 14.27
N ASP A 34 -12.76 22.28 15.50
CA ASP A 34 -12.40 20.99 16.09
C ASP A 34 -13.09 19.83 15.35
N TYR A 35 -14.37 19.98 14.99
CA TYR A 35 -15.07 18.99 14.15
C TYR A 35 -14.46 18.84 12.78
N ALA A 36 -14.01 19.91 12.14
CA ALA A 36 -13.35 19.84 10.85
C ALA A 36 -12.02 19.06 10.92
N GLU A 37 -11.28 19.24 12.01
CA GLU A 37 -10.01 18.51 12.24
C GLU A 37 -10.26 17.03 12.51
N VAL A 38 -11.23 16.69 13.35
CA VAL A 38 -11.64 15.30 13.61
C VAL A 38 -12.13 14.63 12.32
N ALA A 39 -12.94 15.31 11.51
CA ALA A 39 -13.41 14.78 10.24
C ALA A 39 -12.27 14.53 9.25
N LYS A 40 -11.23 15.38 9.23
CA LYS A 40 -10.03 15.18 8.42
C LYS A 40 -9.25 13.95 8.87
N LEU A 41 -9.02 13.79 10.16
CA LEU A 41 -8.33 12.63 10.73
C LEU A 41 -9.09 11.33 10.45
N SER A 42 -10.41 11.36 10.67
CA SER A 42 -11.28 10.20 10.38
C SER A 42 -11.25 9.79 8.91
N ARG A 43 -11.19 10.76 7.96
CA ARG A 43 -11.03 10.46 6.54
C ARG A 43 -9.68 9.82 6.22
N ILE A 44 -8.60 10.29 6.85
CA ILE A 44 -7.25 9.72 6.67
C ILE A 44 -7.23 8.29 7.21
N GLU A 45 -7.74 8.07 8.39
CA GLU A 45 -7.84 6.74 9.01
C GLU A 45 -8.69 5.78 8.14
N ALA A 46 -9.86 6.22 7.70
CA ALA A 46 -10.72 5.46 6.80
C ALA A 46 -10.00 5.10 5.48
N LYS A 47 -9.28 6.07 4.88
CA LYS A 47 -8.52 5.83 3.64
C LYS A 47 -7.42 4.79 3.84
N HIS A 48 -6.77 4.75 5.00
CA HIS A 48 -5.75 3.75 5.31
C HIS A 48 -6.33 2.39 5.69
N ARG A 49 -7.42 2.37 6.42
CA ARG A 49 -8.07 1.14 6.88
C ARG A 49 -8.83 0.43 5.76
N PHE A 50 -9.54 1.19 4.93
CA PHE A 50 -10.35 0.66 3.84
C PHE A 50 -9.59 0.59 2.51
N ARG A 51 -8.46 -0.12 2.51
CA ARG A 51 -7.72 -0.47 1.29
C ARG A 51 -7.23 -1.92 1.35
N PRO A 52 -7.05 -2.60 0.21
CA PRO A 52 -6.39 -3.88 0.20
C PRO A 52 -4.92 -3.70 0.57
N TRP A 53 -4.36 -4.70 1.22
CA TRP A 53 -2.94 -4.81 1.54
C TRP A 53 -2.42 -6.11 0.96
N VAL A 54 -1.96 -6.08 -0.27
CA VAL A 54 -1.47 -7.27 -0.96
C VAL A 54 0.03 -7.37 -0.78
N GLY A 55 0.48 -8.52 -0.31
CA GLY A 55 1.89 -8.81 -0.08
C GLY A 55 2.17 -10.32 -0.04
N PRO A 56 3.44 -10.73 0.09
CA PRO A 56 3.80 -12.14 0.18
C PRO A 56 3.31 -12.72 1.52
N ALA A 57 2.86 -13.98 1.47
CA ALA A 57 2.52 -14.76 2.66
C ALA A 57 3.67 -15.66 3.11
N GLY A 58 4.82 -15.58 2.45
CA GLY A 58 6.02 -16.35 2.75
C GLY A 58 7.17 -16.00 1.81
N GLY A 59 8.25 -16.77 1.87
CA GLY A 59 9.39 -16.65 0.99
C GLY A 59 9.14 -17.21 -0.43
N ILE A 60 10.20 -17.21 -1.24
CA ILE A 60 10.23 -17.86 -2.52
C ILE A 60 10.58 -19.34 -2.30
N GLU A 61 9.64 -20.24 -2.53
CA GLU A 61 9.77 -21.68 -2.28
C GLU A 61 10.18 -22.41 -3.55
N PHE A 62 11.26 -23.22 -3.50
CA PHE A 62 11.59 -24.13 -4.58
C PHE A 62 10.57 -25.27 -4.67
N LEU A 63 10.08 -25.54 -5.86
CA LEU A 63 9.13 -26.63 -6.10
C LEU A 63 9.79 -27.82 -6.80
N ARG A 64 10.39 -27.56 -7.95
CA ARG A 64 11.01 -28.61 -8.79
C ARG A 64 11.88 -28.01 -9.87
N GLU A 65 12.67 -28.88 -10.48
CA GLU A 65 13.34 -28.61 -11.75
C GLU A 65 12.65 -29.36 -12.88
N ALA A 66 12.39 -28.70 -13.99
CA ALA A 66 11.79 -29.27 -15.18
C ALA A 66 12.20 -28.48 -16.42
N ASN A 67 12.54 -29.18 -17.49
CA ASN A 67 12.86 -28.60 -18.80
C ASN A 67 13.98 -27.53 -18.73
N GLY A 68 15.01 -27.75 -17.92
CA GLY A 68 16.15 -26.84 -17.78
C GLY A 68 15.80 -25.55 -17.02
N LYS A 69 14.69 -25.54 -16.27
CA LYS A 69 14.27 -24.41 -15.42
C LYS A 69 13.93 -24.86 -14.00
N HIS A 70 14.33 -24.06 -13.05
CA HIS A 70 13.88 -24.16 -11.67
C HIS A 70 12.55 -23.44 -11.53
N GLN A 71 11.53 -24.15 -11.06
CA GLN A 71 10.22 -23.61 -10.74
C GLN A 71 10.18 -23.26 -9.26
N TYR A 72 9.85 -22.00 -8.96
CA TYR A 72 9.62 -21.51 -7.62
C TYR A 72 8.18 -21.07 -7.46
N ALA A 73 7.66 -21.15 -6.24
CA ALA A 73 6.35 -20.61 -5.87
C ALA A 73 6.50 -19.39 -4.99
N VAL A 74 5.62 -18.43 -5.21
CA VAL A 74 5.42 -17.28 -4.33
C VAL A 74 3.94 -17.25 -3.97
N THR A 75 3.65 -17.26 -2.68
CA THR A 75 2.30 -17.11 -2.17
C THR A 75 2.06 -15.66 -1.80
N ILE A 76 0.99 -15.08 -2.32
CA ILE A 76 0.54 -13.73 -1.98
C ILE A 76 -0.77 -13.79 -1.23
N LYS A 77 -0.99 -12.81 -0.39
CA LYS A 77 -2.18 -12.68 0.44
C LYS A 77 -2.68 -11.24 0.46
N ASN A 78 -3.98 -11.08 0.47
CA ASN A 78 -4.58 -9.80 0.84
C ASN A 78 -4.80 -9.77 2.36
N TYR A 79 -4.01 -8.97 3.05
CA TYR A 79 -4.11 -8.76 4.50
C TYR A 79 -5.14 -7.70 4.87
N GLY A 80 -5.71 -7.00 3.87
CA GLY A 80 -6.69 -5.94 4.07
C GLY A 80 -8.12 -6.47 4.20
N GLU A 81 -9.01 -5.61 4.65
CA GLU A 81 -10.44 -5.90 4.86
C GLU A 81 -11.27 -5.75 3.58
N ILE A 82 -10.71 -5.14 2.53
CA ILE A 82 -11.40 -4.98 1.24
C ILE A 82 -10.69 -5.73 0.12
N PRO A 83 -11.42 -6.13 -0.94
CA PRO A 83 -10.82 -6.85 -2.06
C PRO A 83 -9.87 -5.96 -2.86
N ALA A 84 -8.78 -6.56 -3.36
CA ALA A 84 -8.07 -6.04 -4.52
C ALA A 84 -8.84 -6.50 -5.76
N SER A 85 -9.35 -5.56 -6.55
CA SER A 85 -10.20 -5.86 -7.72
C SER A 85 -9.41 -6.47 -8.88
N SER A 86 -8.13 -6.14 -8.97
CA SER A 86 -7.18 -6.68 -9.93
C SER A 86 -5.81 -6.76 -9.28
N VAL A 87 -5.10 -7.85 -9.47
CA VAL A 87 -3.71 -8.01 -9.04
C VAL A 87 -2.88 -8.50 -10.22
N ILE A 88 -1.84 -7.73 -10.56
CA ILE A 88 -0.86 -8.07 -11.58
C ILE A 88 0.47 -8.34 -10.88
N GLY A 89 1.05 -9.50 -11.12
CA GLY A 89 2.40 -9.84 -10.72
C GLY A 89 3.40 -9.50 -11.81
N ILE A 90 4.55 -9.00 -11.41
CA ILE A 90 5.70 -8.71 -12.27
C ILE A 90 6.90 -9.39 -11.63
N SER A 91 7.67 -10.14 -12.41
CA SER A 91 8.90 -10.76 -11.92
C SER A 91 10.03 -10.65 -12.92
N THR A 92 11.24 -10.59 -12.41
CA THR A 92 12.48 -10.68 -13.21
C THR A 92 13.61 -11.23 -12.36
N THR A 93 14.63 -11.76 -13.01
CA THR A 93 15.88 -12.19 -12.38
C THR A 93 17.05 -11.38 -12.91
N ARG A 94 18.01 -11.06 -12.05
CA ARG A 94 19.22 -10.29 -12.39
C ARG A 94 20.45 -10.90 -11.71
N SER A 95 21.61 -10.72 -12.36
CA SER A 95 22.92 -11.13 -11.82
C SER A 95 23.61 -10.00 -11.04
N GLU A 96 23.05 -8.82 -11.04
CA GLU A 96 23.57 -7.64 -10.34
C GLU A 96 22.51 -7.12 -9.35
N PRO A 97 22.90 -6.46 -8.27
CA PRO A 97 21.97 -5.89 -7.31
C PRO A 97 21.00 -4.92 -8.03
N PRO A 98 19.69 -5.23 -8.08
CA PRO A 98 18.72 -4.41 -8.78
C PRO A 98 18.32 -3.20 -7.94
N SER A 99 17.99 -2.09 -8.62
CA SER A 99 17.26 -0.97 -8.00
C SER A 99 15.74 -1.21 -8.06
N ARG A 100 14.98 -0.46 -7.27
CA ARG A 100 13.50 -0.55 -7.28
C ARG A 100 12.89 -0.14 -8.63
N ASP A 101 13.58 0.71 -9.41
CA ASP A 101 13.10 1.21 -10.70
C ASP A 101 13.08 0.14 -11.79
N ILE A 102 13.69 -1.01 -11.55
CA ILE A 102 13.76 -2.13 -12.51
C ILE A 102 12.38 -2.63 -12.95
N ILE A 103 11.35 -2.42 -12.13
CA ILE A 103 9.96 -2.78 -12.42
C ILE A 103 9.36 -2.01 -13.61
N ASN A 104 10.02 -0.95 -14.06
CA ASN A 104 9.61 -0.14 -15.22
C ASN A 104 10.38 -0.49 -16.50
N GLY A 105 11.30 -1.47 -16.44
CA GLY A 105 12.17 -1.86 -17.55
C GLY A 105 11.57 -2.91 -18.47
N ASP A 106 12.35 -3.28 -19.48
CA ASP A 106 12.04 -4.37 -20.39
C ASP A 106 12.46 -5.74 -19.84
N GLY A 107 11.93 -6.82 -20.44
CA GLY A 107 12.27 -8.19 -20.05
C GLY A 107 11.64 -8.63 -18.73
N LEU A 108 10.47 -8.10 -18.41
CA LEU A 108 9.70 -8.46 -17.24
C LEU A 108 8.65 -9.50 -17.57
N ASP A 109 8.59 -10.57 -16.79
CA ASP A 109 7.47 -11.51 -16.82
C ASP A 109 6.27 -10.90 -16.11
N LYS A 110 5.16 -10.77 -16.83
CA LYS A 110 3.90 -10.22 -16.31
C LYS A 110 2.81 -11.27 -16.35
N PHE A 111 2.05 -11.36 -15.28
CA PHE A 111 0.92 -12.29 -15.21
C PHE A 111 -0.21 -11.69 -14.40
N ASN A 112 -1.43 -12.01 -14.81
CA ASN A 112 -2.64 -11.53 -14.15
C ASN A 112 -3.11 -12.57 -13.13
N LEU A 113 -3.19 -12.19 -11.87
CA LEU A 113 -3.71 -13.02 -10.78
C LEU A 113 -5.21 -12.87 -10.57
N GLY A 114 -5.82 -11.85 -11.23
CA GLY A 114 -7.21 -11.50 -11.04
C GLY A 114 -7.50 -10.92 -9.64
N PRO A 115 -8.76 -10.93 -9.21
CA PRO A 115 -9.15 -10.38 -7.92
C PRO A 115 -8.61 -11.21 -6.75
N LEU A 116 -8.28 -10.53 -5.66
CA LEU A 116 -7.85 -11.14 -4.41
C LEU A 116 -8.74 -10.63 -3.27
N LEU A 117 -9.65 -11.50 -2.82
CA LEU A 117 -10.57 -11.17 -1.74
C LEU A 117 -9.83 -10.98 -0.40
N PRO A 118 -10.45 -10.34 0.60
CA PRO A 118 -9.88 -10.23 1.93
C PRO A 118 -9.41 -11.59 2.47
N TYR A 119 -8.20 -11.62 3.00
CA TYR A 119 -7.56 -12.82 3.57
C TYR A 119 -7.32 -13.98 2.59
N MET A 120 -7.70 -13.82 1.32
CA MET A 120 -7.47 -14.83 0.29
C MET A 120 -5.98 -14.90 -0.05
N GLU A 121 -5.51 -16.12 -0.26
CA GLU A 121 -4.16 -16.43 -0.74
C GLU A 121 -4.22 -16.97 -2.16
N LYS A 122 -3.24 -16.57 -2.98
CA LYS A 122 -3.00 -17.15 -4.29
C LYS A 122 -1.52 -17.47 -4.44
N ARG A 123 -1.23 -18.59 -5.07
CA ARG A 123 0.11 -19.00 -5.41
C ARG A 123 0.34 -18.78 -6.89
N TYR A 124 1.50 -18.23 -7.25
CA TYR A 124 1.97 -18.16 -8.62
C TYR A 124 3.38 -18.70 -8.71
N TRP A 125 3.84 -18.94 -9.95
CA TRP A 125 5.13 -19.53 -10.20
C TRP A 125 6.04 -18.58 -10.96
N ILE A 126 7.30 -18.57 -10.56
CA ILE A 126 8.40 -17.96 -11.33
C ILE A 126 9.31 -19.06 -11.81
N PHE A 127 9.88 -18.87 -13.01
CA PHE A 127 10.76 -19.83 -13.65
C PHE A 127 12.12 -19.18 -13.86
N ILE A 128 13.17 -19.82 -13.37
CA ILE A 128 14.55 -19.34 -13.48
C ILE A 128 15.35 -20.42 -14.17
N ASP A 129 16.13 -20.04 -15.17
CA ASP A 129 16.94 -21.00 -15.92
C ASP A 129 17.94 -21.72 -14.99
N SER A 130 18.05 -23.04 -15.13
CA SER A 130 18.93 -23.88 -14.31
C SER A 130 20.39 -23.41 -14.39
N ALA A 131 20.83 -22.94 -15.57
CA ALA A 131 22.16 -22.37 -15.74
C ALA A 131 22.41 -21.13 -14.87
N THR A 132 21.37 -20.30 -14.66
CA THR A 132 21.44 -19.12 -13.76
C THR A 132 21.61 -19.53 -12.31
N ILE A 133 20.86 -20.54 -11.87
CA ILE A 133 20.98 -21.07 -10.50
C ILE A 133 22.32 -21.76 -10.27
N GLU A 134 22.80 -22.57 -11.25
CA GLU A 134 24.12 -23.20 -11.16
C GLU A 134 25.26 -22.17 -11.10
N LYS A 135 25.17 -21.08 -11.86
CA LYS A 135 26.11 -19.97 -11.75
C LYS A 135 26.10 -19.35 -10.35
N ALA A 136 24.92 -19.21 -9.74
CA ALA A 136 24.80 -18.70 -8.35
C ALA A 136 25.41 -19.67 -7.33
N LYS A 137 25.22 -20.99 -7.49
CA LYS A 137 25.85 -22.00 -6.65
C LYS A 137 27.37 -21.95 -6.71
N ASN A 138 27.93 -21.57 -7.87
CA ASN A 138 29.36 -21.44 -8.09
C ASN A 138 29.93 -20.05 -7.76
N GLY A 139 29.23 -19.27 -6.94
CA GLY A 139 29.70 -17.99 -6.40
C GLY A 139 29.26 -16.76 -7.18
N GLY A 140 28.40 -16.90 -8.20
CA GLY A 140 27.74 -15.78 -8.83
C GLY A 140 26.57 -15.26 -7.98
N GLU A 141 26.11 -14.05 -8.26
CA GLU A 141 24.94 -13.51 -7.60
C GLU A 141 23.70 -13.67 -8.48
N VAL A 142 22.56 -13.96 -7.85
CA VAL A 142 21.24 -13.98 -8.51
C VAL A 142 20.20 -13.36 -7.61
N PHE A 143 19.50 -12.37 -8.14
CA PHE A 143 18.43 -11.66 -7.48
C PHE A 143 17.11 -11.96 -8.19
N ALA A 144 16.07 -12.25 -7.43
CA ALA A 144 14.69 -12.29 -7.88
C ALA A 144 13.99 -11.02 -7.42
N VAL A 145 13.46 -10.26 -8.36
CA VAL A 145 12.64 -9.08 -8.10
C VAL A 145 11.20 -9.41 -8.42
N ILE A 146 10.31 -9.15 -7.49
CA ILE A 146 8.90 -9.44 -7.61
C ILE A 146 8.13 -8.21 -7.19
N TYR A 147 7.15 -7.82 -7.99
CA TYR A 147 6.29 -6.68 -7.73
C TYR A 147 4.83 -7.04 -7.98
N PHE A 148 3.96 -6.66 -7.07
CA PHE A 148 2.52 -6.80 -7.17
C PHE A 148 1.89 -5.43 -7.31
N LEU A 149 1.26 -5.17 -8.44
CA LEU A 149 0.39 -4.02 -8.63
C LEU A 149 -1.05 -4.46 -8.39
N TYR A 150 -1.81 -3.72 -7.61
CA TYR A 150 -3.20 -4.03 -7.34
C TYR A 150 -4.08 -2.78 -7.31
N GLU A 151 -5.35 -2.97 -7.69
CA GLU A 151 -6.35 -1.92 -7.76
C GLU A 151 -7.37 -2.05 -6.64
N PHE A 152 -7.88 -0.90 -6.18
CA PHE A 152 -8.95 -0.83 -5.19
C PHE A 152 -10.29 -0.67 -5.90
N PRO A 153 -11.41 -1.13 -5.30
CA PRO A 153 -12.75 -0.85 -5.83
C PRO A 153 -13.06 0.65 -5.96
N SER A 154 -12.39 1.49 -5.15
CA SER A 154 -12.50 2.97 -5.22
C SER A 154 -11.68 3.62 -6.32
N GLY A 155 -10.99 2.85 -7.16
CA GLY A 155 -10.16 3.35 -8.28
C GLY A 155 -8.72 3.72 -7.90
N GLY A 156 -8.30 3.56 -6.64
CA GLY A 156 -6.90 3.72 -6.26
C GLY A 156 -6.06 2.51 -6.64
N LYS A 157 -4.74 2.70 -6.69
CA LYS A 157 -3.76 1.63 -6.96
C LYS A 157 -2.74 1.56 -5.84
N GLY A 158 -2.30 0.35 -5.53
CA GLY A 158 -1.20 0.11 -4.61
C GLY A 158 -0.20 -0.87 -5.19
N GLY A 159 0.99 -0.87 -4.65
CA GLY A 159 2.05 -1.79 -5.05
C GLY A 159 2.81 -2.33 -3.85
N TYR A 160 3.31 -3.53 -4.01
CA TYR A 160 4.26 -4.16 -3.10
C TYR A 160 5.40 -4.75 -3.90
N GLY A 161 6.63 -4.37 -3.58
CA GLY A 161 7.82 -4.89 -4.21
C GLY A 161 8.75 -5.61 -3.23
N MET A 162 9.44 -6.63 -3.71
CA MET A 162 10.44 -7.35 -2.94
C MET A 162 11.64 -7.72 -3.82
N ILE A 163 12.82 -7.66 -3.23
CA ILE A 163 14.08 -8.15 -3.79
C ILE A 163 14.58 -9.28 -2.90
N SER A 164 14.83 -10.43 -3.47
CA SER A 164 15.40 -11.58 -2.78
C SER A 164 16.66 -12.06 -3.51
N GLN A 165 17.70 -12.36 -2.77
CA GLN A 165 18.95 -12.88 -3.29
C GLN A 165 19.05 -14.40 -3.05
N TYR A 166 19.49 -15.13 -4.05
CA TYR A 166 19.77 -16.56 -3.89
C TYR A 166 20.99 -16.76 -2.98
N ASP A 167 20.80 -17.55 -1.94
CA ASP A 167 21.87 -17.99 -1.04
C ASP A 167 22.22 -19.44 -1.34
N SER A 168 23.43 -19.67 -1.84
CA SER A 168 23.92 -21.00 -2.20
C SER A 168 24.06 -21.95 -1.00
N LYS A 169 24.24 -21.43 0.22
CA LYS A 169 24.38 -22.26 1.42
C LYS A 169 23.07 -22.87 1.87
N SER A 170 22.00 -22.07 1.84
CA SER A 170 20.65 -22.53 2.19
C SER A 170 19.87 -23.09 0.99
N ASN A 171 20.40 -22.96 -0.23
CA ASN A 171 19.72 -23.28 -1.50
C ASN A 171 18.35 -22.64 -1.62
N ALA A 172 18.24 -21.40 -1.18
CA ALA A 172 16.98 -20.67 -1.07
C ALA A 172 17.17 -19.18 -1.39
N PHE A 173 16.07 -18.50 -1.73
CA PHE A 173 16.05 -17.06 -1.85
C PHE A 173 15.87 -16.41 -0.48
N VAL A 174 16.81 -15.54 -0.10
CA VAL A 174 16.80 -14.77 1.13
C VAL A 174 16.34 -13.35 0.81
N HIS A 175 15.40 -12.87 1.57
CA HIS A 175 14.85 -11.53 1.43
C HIS A 175 15.90 -10.45 1.73
N ARG A 176 16.00 -9.42 0.87
CA ARG A 176 16.97 -8.33 1.00
C ARG A 176 16.33 -6.97 1.16
N ASP A 177 15.30 -6.68 0.39
CA ASP A 177 14.61 -5.38 0.42
C ASP A 177 13.12 -5.56 0.12
N MET A 178 12.31 -4.65 0.67
CA MET A 178 10.89 -4.56 0.39
C MET A 178 10.45 -3.09 0.37
N TRP A 179 9.41 -2.80 -0.42
CA TRP A 179 8.78 -1.48 -0.41
C TRP A 179 7.30 -1.59 -0.71
N VAL A 180 6.58 -0.55 -0.30
CA VAL A 180 5.14 -0.41 -0.52
C VAL A 180 4.87 0.90 -1.23
N ASP A 181 4.19 0.84 -2.36
CA ASP A 181 3.74 2.01 -3.10
C ASP A 181 2.26 2.27 -2.77
N GLN A 182 2.00 3.42 -2.14
CA GLN A 182 0.65 3.75 -1.70
C GLN A 182 -0.25 4.28 -2.82
N ASP A 183 0.36 4.95 -3.80
CA ASP A 183 -0.29 5.50 -4.99
C ASP A 183 0.53 5.05 -6.22
N ALA A 184 0.51 3.75 -6.50
CA ALA A 184 1.27 3.16 -7.60
C ALA A 184 0.78 3.71 -8.93
N SER A 185 1.45 4.73 -9.43
CA SER A 185 1.25 5.27 -10.77
C SER A 185 2.14 4.53 -11.77
N MET A 186 1.89 3.26 -12.03
CA MET A 186 2.47 2.65 -13.23
C MET A 186 1.83 3.33 -14.44
N LYS A 187 2.65 3.92 -15.31
CA LYS A 187 2.26 4.15 -16.70
C LYS A 187 1.76 2.81 -17.21
N SER A 188 0.46 2.72 -17.45
CA SER A 188 -0.20 1.50 -17.90
C SER A 188 0.52 0.98 -19.15
N PRO A 189 1.15 -0.20 -19.13
CA PRO A 189 1.73 -0.78 -20.33
C PRO A 189 0.72 -1.68 -21.03
N ILE A 190 -0.55 -1.26 -21.05
CA ILE A 190 -1.60 -1.96 -21.79
C ILE A 190 -2.31 -0.91 -22.64
N SER A 191 -1.82 -0.71 -23.84
CA SER A 191 -2.56 -0.27 -25.00
C SER A 191 -2.47 -1.35 -26.07
#